data_8b2e818efc58791ac93bc8348c41870e
#
_entry.id   8b2e818efc58791ac93bc8348c41870e
#
_cell.length_a   1.000
_cell.length_b   1.000
_cell.length_c   1.000
_cell.angle_alpha   90.00
_cell.angle_beta   90.00
_cell.angle_gamma   90.00
#
_symmetry.space_group_name_H-M   'P 1'
#
loop_
_entity.id
_entity.type
_entity.pdbx_description
1 polymer ?
#
loop_
_entity_poly.entity_id
_entity_poly.type
_entity_poly.pdbx_seq_one_letter_code
_entity_poly.pdbx_strand_id
1 'polypeptide(L)'
;MYLLGYDIGSSSVKASLVNAETGKCVSSAFFPKTEAAIMAARPGWAEQDPQNWWENLKLSTQAVMAGSGIGPDGIAAIGISYQMHGLVCVDKGQNVLRPAIIWCDSRAVPYGQKAFEALGETQCLSHLLNSPGNFTASKLAWIKENEPAVYERIYKIMLPGDYIAMKLTGDICTTVSGLSEGMFWDFQANDVAGFLMDYYGFDRSLIADIKPTFGEQGRVNAWAAKELGLKEGIPVTYRAGDQPNNALSLNVFNPGEIASTAGTSGGVYGVNGEVNYDPKSRVNTFAHVNHTAEQTRLGVLLCINGTGILNSWVKRNVAPEGISYSDMNRLAAQAPVGSAGVSILPFGNGAERMLENKETGCSICGVNFNLHGKQHIVRAAQEGIVFSFKYGIDIMEQMGIPVQKIHAGHANMFLSPIFRETLAGVTGAVIELYDTDGSVGAAKGAGIGAGVYKDNNEAFATLEKLEVIEPDVAQRTAYDDAYARWKSNLERAMAAF
;
A
#
# COMPACT_ATOMS: atom_id res chain seq x y z
N MET A 1 -16.97 -9.40 22.57
CA MET A 1 -15.67 -8.71 22.57
C MET A 1 -15.46 -8.09 21.22
N TYR A 2 -14.90 -6.87 21.15
CA TYR A 2 -14.74 -6.12 19.91
C TYR A 2 -13.30 -5.60 19.74
N LEU A 3 -12.89 -5.43 18.49
CA LEU A 3 -11.60 -4.91 18.09
C LEU A 3 -11.82 -3.63 17.27
N LEU A 4 -11.09 -2.57 17.61
CA LEU A 4 -11.19 -1.29 16.92
C LEU A 4 -9.98 -1.12 16.00
N GLY A 5 -10.23 -0.97 14.71
CA GLY A 5 -9.19 -0.75 13.71
C GLY A 5 -9.31 0.62 13.07
N TYR A 6 -8.17 1.26 12.87
CA TYR A 6 -8.05 2.53 12.14
C TYR A 6 -7.27 2.34 10.85
N ASP A 7 -7.65 3.10 9.84
CA ASP A 7 -6.88 3.26 8.60
C ASP A 7 -6.67 4.76 8.35
N ILE A 8 -5.44 5.21 8.54
CA ILE A 8 -5.04 6.62 8.50
C ILE A 8 -4.55 6.94 7.08
N GLY A 9 -5.46 7.18 6.17
CA GLY A 9 -5.13 7.55 4.79
C GLY A 9 -4.88 9.05 4.62
N SER A 10 -4.34 9.44 3.47
CA SER A 10 -4.17 10.86 3.10
C SER A 10 -5.49 11.53 2.72
N SER A 11 -6.46 10.78 2.21
CA SER A 11 -7.78 11.31 1.84
C SER A 11 -8.77 11.34 3.00
N SER A 12 -8.68 10.37 3.90
CA SER A 12 -9.59 10.23 5.05
C SER A 12 -9.00 9.29 6.10
N VAL A 13 -9.55 9.35 7.30
CA VAL A 13 -9.32 8.39 8.38
C VAL A 13 -10.58 7.54 8.55
N LYS A 14 -10.43 6.23 8.41
CA LYS A 14 -11.52 5.26 8.62
C LYS A 14 -11.35 4.53 9.93
N ALA A 15 -12.45 4.31 10.64
CA ALA A 15 -12.53 3.44 11.80
C ALA A 15 -13.53 2.30 11.54
N SER A 16 -13.21 1.10 12.03
CA SER A 16 -14.12 -0.06 11.99
C SER A 16 -14.10 -0.80 13.31
N LEU A 17 -15.28 -1.19 13.78
CA LEU A 17 -15.46 -2.03 14.96
C LEU A 17 -15.79 -3.44 14.50
N VAL A 18 -14.95 -4.39 14.85
CA VAL A 18 -15.06 -5.80 14.45
C VAL A 18 -15.43 -6.66 15.66
N ASN A 19 -16.45 -7.49 15.53
CA ASN A 19 -16.76 -8.50 16.53
C ASN A 19 -15.70 -9.62 16.47
N ALA A 20 -14.97 -9.85 17.55
CA ALA A 20 -13.86 -10.79 17.58
C ALA A 20 -14.27 -12.26 17.35
N GLU A 21 -15.49 -12.65 17.74
CA GLU A 21 -15.96 -14.03 17.60
C GLU A 21 -16.45 -14.34 16.17
N THR A 22 -17.16 -13.36 15.55
CA THR A 22 -17.74 -13.56 14.22
C THR A 22 -16.85 -13.05 13.09
N GLY A 23 -15.81 -12.26 13.42
CA GLY A 23 -14.94 -11.58 12.46
C GLY A 23 -15.63 -10.51 11.61
N LYS A 24 -16.92 -10.22 11.89
CA LYS A 24 -17.72 -9.26 11.11
C LYS A 24 -17.53 -7.83 11.59
N CYS A 25 -17.42 -6.91 10.65
CA CYS A 25 -17.50 -5.47 10.92
C CYS A 25 -18.94 -5.13 11.34
N VAL A 26 -19.12 -4.60 12.55
CA VAL A 26 -20.44 -4.23 13.09
C VAL A 26 -20.77 -2.77 12.89
N SER A 27 -19.76 -1.92 12.76
CA SER A 27 -19.88 -0.50 12.47
C SER A 27 -18.62 0.02 11.83
N SER A 28 -18.74 0.90 10.85
CA SER A 28 -17.61 1.62 10.27
C SER A 28 -17.99 3.06 9.91
N ALA A 29 -17.01 3.96 10.01
CA ALA A 29 -17.16 5.34 9.61
C ALA A 29 -15.82 5.90 9.14
N PHE A 30 -15.86 6.93 8.30
CA PHE A 30 -14.66 7.66 7.87
C PHE A 30 -14.90 9.16 7.88
N PHE A 31 -13.87 9.93 8.08
CA PHE A 31 -13.86 11.37 8.00
C PHE A 31 -12.53 11.88 7.41
N PRO A 32 -12.53 13.05 6.72
CA PRO A 32 -13.72 13.84 6.35
C PRO A 32 -14.56 13.11 5.29
N LYS A 33 -15.79 13.60 5.03
CA LYS A 33 -16.69 13.04 3.99
C LYS A 33 -16.30 13.45 2.58
N THR A 34 -15.50 14.49 2.45
CA THR A 34 -14.79 14.89 1.23
C THR A 34 -13.30 14.64 1.43
N GLU A 35 -12.53 14.48 0.37
CA GLU A 35 -11.09 14.25 0.48
C GLU A 35 -10.41 15.33 1.32
N ALA A 36 -9.55 14.91 2.25
CA ALA A 36 -8.75 15.80 3.05
C ALA A 36 -7.77 16.58 2.17
N ALA A 37 -7.61 17.86 2.47
CA ALA A 37 -6.72 18.72 1.70
C ALA A 37 -5.25 18.31 1.87
N ILE A 38 -4.51 18.36 0.77
CA ILE A 38 -3.06 18.27 0.73
C ILE A 38 -2.50 19.66 0.48
N MET A 39 -1.60 20.12 1.32
CA MET A 39 -0.90 21.40 1.14
C MET A 39 0.25 21.23 0.16
N ALA A 40 0.21 21.96 -0.97
CA ALA A 40 1.21 21.92 -2.03
C ALA A 40 1.73 23.33 -2.30
N ALA A 41 2.66 23.81 -1.47
CA ALA A 41 3.21 25.16 -1.61
C ALA A 41 4.08 25.33 -2.88
N ARG A 42 4.58 24.23 -3.44
CA ARG A 42 5.38 24.19 -4.69
C ARG A 42 5.03 22.91 -5.47
N PRO A 43 5.27 22.88 -6.79
CA PRO A 43 5.14 21.64 -7.56
C PRO A 43 5.95 20.50 -6.94
N GLY A 44 5.37 19.33 -6.81
CA GLY A 44 6.00 18.15 -6.22
C GLY A 44 6.03 18.12 -4.68
N TRP A 45 5.54 19.17 -4.00
CA TRP A 45 5.40 19.17 -2.55
C TRP A 45 4.02 18.65 -2.14
N ALA A 46 3.98 17.88 -1.05
CA ALA A 46 2.74 17.39 -0.48
C ALA A 46 2.88 17.25 1.05
N GLU A 47 2.11 18.02 1.77
CA GLU A 47 2.13 18.07 3.23
C GLU A 47 0.72 17.97 3.80
N GLN A 48 0.60 17.43 5.00
CA GLN A 48 -0.62 17.44 5.80
C GLN A 48 -0.31 17.78 7.26
N ASP A 49 -1.25 18.47 7.91
CA ASP A 49 -1.16 18.67 9.36
C ASP A 49 -1.56 17.36 10.08
N PRO A 50 -0.66 16.74 10.88
CA PRO A 50 -0.99 15.52 11.64
C PRO A 50 -2.15 15.70 12.62
N GLN A 51 -2.43 16.92 13.08
CA GLN A 51 -3.59 17.21 13.94
C GLN A 51 -4.91 16.93 13.20
N ASN A 52 -4.97 17.16 11.89
CA ASN A 52 -6.16 16.83 11.11
C ASN A 52 -6.43 15.30 11.07
N TRP A 53 -5.39 14.47 11.07
CA TRP A 53 -5.57 13.02 11.18
C TRP A 53 -6.19 12.65 12.52
N TRP A 54 -5.73 13.26 13.61
CA TRP A 54 -6.29 13.06 14.95
C TRP A 54 -7.76 13.48 15.05
N GLU A 55 -8.12 14.66 14.54
CA GLU A 55 -9.51 15.13 14.55
C GLU A 55 -10.43 14.21 13.73
N ASN A 56 -9.97 13.77 12.56
CA ASN A 56 -10.74 12.82 11.74
C ASN A 56 -10.85 11.44 12.39
N LEU A 57 -9.81 10.97 13.09
CA LEU A 57 -9.84 9.75 13.90
C LEU A 57 -10.89 9.87 15.02
N LYS A 58 -10.90 11.00 15.72
CA LYS A 58 -11.89 11.31 16.76
C LYS A 58 -13.33 11.24 16.22
N LEU A 59 -13.60 11.94 15.11
CA LEU A 59 -14.91 11.91 14.47
C LEU A 59 -15.32 10.51 14.02
N SER A 60 -14.38 9.75 13.44
CA SER A 60 -14.62 8.38 12.99
C SER A 60 -14.91 7.45 14.17
N THR A 61 -14.16 7.59 15.26
CA THR A 61 -14.36 6.81 16.49
C THR A 61 -15.73 7.07 17.10
N GLN A 62 -16.08 8.35 17.27
CA GLN A 62 -17.38 8.74 17.83
C GLN A 62 -18.55 8.22 16.97
N ALA A 63 -18.44 8.30 15.65
CA ALA A 63 -19.47 7.80 14.73
C ALA A 63 -19.61 6.27 14.80
N VAL A 64 -18.49 5.53 14.86
CA VAL A 64 -18.48 4.06 14.99
C VAL A 64 -19.09 3.62 16.32
N MET A 65 -18.72 4.25 17.42
CA MET A 65 -19.25 3.93 18.75
C MET A 65 -20.76 4.21 18.83
N ALA A 66 -21.19 5.37 18.34
CA ALA A 66 -22.62 5.71 18.30
C ALA A 66 -23.42 4.77 17.39
N GLY A 67 -22.90 4.41 16.23
CA GLY A 67 -23.56 3.52 15.26
C GLY A 67 -23.64 2.07 15.71
N SER A 68 -22.70 1.61 16.54
CA SER A 68 -22.66 0.23 17.03
C SER A 68 -23.55 -0.02 18.25
N GLY A 69 -23.81 1.01 19.05
CA GLY A 69 -24.43 0.86 20.38
C GLY A 69 -23.58 0.12 21.42
N ILE A 70 -22.31 -0.15 21.10
CA ILE A 70 -21.38 -0.89 21.97
C ILE A 70 -20.73 0.09 22.95
N GLY A 71 -20.73 -0.25 24.24
CA GLY A 71 -20.02 0.51 25.25
C GLY A 71 -18.49 0.37 25.12
N PRO A 72 -17.70 1.39 25.60
CA PRO A 72 -16.24 1.38 25.49
C PRO A 72 -15.57 0.21 26.22
N ASP A 73 -16.23 -0.39 27.21
CA ASP A 73 -15.75 -1.60 27.93
C ASP A 73 -15.71 -2.85 27.04
N GLY A 74 -16.43 -2.84 25.92
CA GLY A 74 -16.46 -3.94 24.98
C GLY A 74 -15.25 -4.03 24.06
N ILE A 75 -14.38 -3.00 24.02
CA ILE A 75 -13.22 -2.94 23.14
C ILE A 75 -12.02 -3.59 23.82
N ALA A 76 -11.49 -4.64 23.21
CA ALA A 76 -10.35 -5.40 23.73
C ALA A 76 -8.99 -4.87 23.29
N ALA A 77 -8.89 -4.37 22.06
CA ALA A 77 -7.63 -3.88 21.49
C ALA A 77 -7.86 -2.90 20.33
N ILE A 78 -6.82 -2.12 20.03
CA ILE A 78 -6.77 -1.16 18.92
C ILE A 78 -5.64 -1.51 17.97
N GLY A 79 -5.90 -1.44 16.65
CA GLY A 79 -4.92 -1.57 15.58
C GLY A 79 -4.93 -0.37 14.64
N ILE A 80 -3.78 -0.07 14.06
CA ILE A 80 -3.56 1.10 13.23
C ILE A 80 -2.92 0.69 11.90
N SER A 81 -3.62 0.95 10.80
CA SER A 81 -3.07 1.05 9.45
C SER A 81 -2.82 2.51 9.11
N TYR A 82 -1.81 2.82 8.32
CA TYR A 82 -1.49 4.21 8.00
C TYR A 82 -0.82 4.37 6.63
N GLN A 83 -0.99 5.56 6.00
CA GLN A 83 -0.27 5.94 4.79
C GLN A 83 1.24 5.84 5.00
N MET A 84 1.94 5.13 4.11
CA MET A 84 3.37 4.81 4.24
C MET A 84 4.27 6.03 4.02
N HIS A 85 5.54 5.92 4.43
CA HIS A 85 6.65 6.80 4.08
C HIS A 85 6.53 8.27 4.52
N GLY A 86 5.51 8.62 5.27
CA GLY A 86 5.35 9.96 5.82
C GLY A 86 6.40 10.28 6.88
N LEU A 87 6.72 11.58 7.06
CA LEU A 87 7.62 12.04 8.12
C LEU A 87 6.89 13.05 9.01
N VAL A 88 6.72 12.69 10.28
CA VAL A 88 6.28 13.56 11.36
C VAL A 88 7.45 13.82 12.31
N CYS A 89 7.69 15.07 12.67
CA CYS A 89 8.75 15.46 13.59
C CYS A 89 8.12 16.06 14.87
N VAL A 90 8.52 15.55 16.04
CA VAL A 90 8.02 16.04 17.32
C VAL A 90 9.14 16.49 18.24
N ASP A 91 8.84 17.47 19.12
CA ASP A 91 9.72 17.90 20.19
C ASP A 91 9.58 17.03 21.46
N LYS A 92 10.35 17.34 22.51
CA LYS A 92 10.30 16.63 23.79
C LYS A 92 8.94 16.74 24.50
N GLY A 93 8.15 17.74 24.16
CA GLY A 93 6.76 17.91 24.63
C GLY A 93 5.74 17.17 23.79
N GLN A 94 6.19 16.36 22.80
CA GLN A 94 5.33 15.66 21.83
C GLN A 94 4.54 16.60 20.91
N ASN A 95 4.96 17.86 20.79
CA ASN A 95 4.35 18.81 19.87
C ASN A 95 4.91 18.60 18.46
N VAL A 96 4.02 18.62 17.46
CA VAL A 96 4.41 18.61 16.05
C VAL A 96 5.16 19.89 15.69
N LEU A 97 6.33 19.76 15.10
CA LEU A 97 7.21 20.89 14.77
C LEU A 97 6.90 21.55 13.42
N ARG A 98 6.28 20.80 12.53
CA ARG A 98 5.90 21.24 11.19
C ARG A 98 4.85 20.29 10.58
N PRO A 99 4.13 20.68 9.51
CA PRO A 99 3.30 19.75 8.74
C PRO A 99 4.09 18.52 8.28
N ALA A 100 3.46 17.36 8.30
CA ALA A 100 4.10 16.11 7.85
C ALA A 100 4.35 16.15 6.35
N ILE A 101 5.55 15.73 5.92
CA ILE A 101 5.84 15.46 4.51
C ILE A 101 5.28 14.07 4.19
N ILE A 102 4.25 13.98 3.34
CA ILE A 102 3.53 12.72 3.09
C ILE A 102 4.12 11.93 1.90
N TRP A 103 3.58 10.76 1.64
CA TRP A 103 4.12 9.77 0.69
C TRP A 103 4.30 10.28 -0.75
N CYS A 104 3.38 11.10 -1.25
CA CYS A 104 3.39 11.63 -2.62
C CYS A 104 4.25 12.88 -2.82
N ASP A 105 4.92 13.38 -1.76
CA ASP A 105 5.88 14.47 -1.86
C ASP A 105 7.17 14.01 -2.54
N SER A 106 7.70 14.78 -3.47
CA SER A 106 8.90 14.43 -4.25
C SER A 106 10.15 15.27 -3.94
N ARG A 107 10.07 16.21 -2.95
CA ARG A 107 11.18 17.12 -2.63
C ARG A 107 12.46 16.40 -2.18
N ALA A 108 12.32 15.23 -1.60
CA ALA A 108 13.43 14.45 -1.05
C ALA A 108 14.12 13.53 -2.07
N VAL A 109 13.56 13.37 -3.27
CA VAL A 109 14.14 12.50 -4.34
C VAL A 109 15.62 12.78 -4.58
N PRO A 110 16.10 14.05 -4.72
CA PRO A 110 17.52 14.33 -4.92
C PRO A 110 18.42 13.88 -3.77
N TYR A 111 17.91 13.87 -2.54
CA TYR A 111 18.65 13.42 -1.34
C TYR A 111 18.84 11.92 -1.34
N GLY A 112 17.79 11.18 -1.68
CA GLY A 112 17.88 9.73 -1.81
C GLY A 112 18.77 9.30 -2.96
N GLN A 113 18.73 10.00 -4.09
CA GLN A 113 19.59 9.72 -5.23
C GLN A 113 21.07 9.95 -4.88
N LYS A 114 21.42 11.08 -4.27
CA LYS A 114 22.78 11.37 -3.80
C LYS A 114 23.30 10.33 -2.81
N ALA A 115 22.46 9.85 -1.88
CA ALA A 115 22.82 8.80 -0.95
C ALA A 115 23.08 7.47 -1.68
N PHE A 116 22.23 7.11 -2.64
CA PHE A 116 22.36 5.89 -3.44
C PHE A 116 23.67 5.87 -4.25
N GLU A 117 24.02 7.00 -4.85
CA GLU A 117 25.28 7.17 -5.60
C GLU A 117 26.51 7.14 -4.67
N ALA A 118 26.46 7.85 -3.53
CA ALA A 118 27.58 8.00 -2.62
C ALA A 118 27.89 6.72 -1.81
N LEU A 119 26.88 6.03 -1.34
CA LEU A 119 27.00 4.78 -0.58
C LEU A 119 27.22 3.57 -1.49
N GLY A 120 26.81 3.67 -2.75
CA GLY A 120 26.85 2.62 -3.74
C GLY A 120 25.58 1.76 -3.78
N GLU A 121 25.15 1.44 -5.00
CA GLU A 121 23.92 0.69 -5.26
C GLU A 121 23.90 -0.65 -4.53
N THR A 122 24.99 -1.41 -4.60
CA THR A 122 25.08 -2.73 -3.97
C THR A 122 24.86 -2.66 -2.46
N GLN A 123 25.46 -1.69 -1.77
CA GLN A 123 25.29 -1.53 -0.34
C GLN A 123 23.84 -1.15 0.00
N CYS A 124 23.27 -0.16 -0.67
CA CYS A 124 21.89 0.23 -0.41
C CYS A 124 20.90 -0.91 -0.68
N LEU A 125 21.02 -1.57 -1.84
CA LEU A 125 20.10 -2.64 -2.21
C LEU A 125 20.25 -3.90 -1.36
N SER A 126 21.47 -4.26 -0.93
CA SER A 126 21.66 -5.45 -0.09
C SER A 126 21.28 -5.25 1.37
N HIS A 127 21.35 -4.01 1.90
CA HIS A 127 21.07 -3.71 3.30
C HIS A 127 19.66 -3.12 3.53
N LEU A 128 19.22 -2.19 2.67
CA LEU A 128 17.90 -1.55 2.78
C LEU A 128 16.84 -2.24 1.90
N LEU A 129 17.26 -3.11 0.97
CA LEU A 129 16.48 -3.77 -0.08
C LEU A 129 15.81 -2.79 -1.07
N ASN A 130 16.20 -1.53 -1.00
CA ASN A 130 15.71 -0.43 -1.83
C ASN A 130 16.81 0.60 -2.04
N SER A 131 16.64 1.47 -3.07
CA SER A 131 17.33 2.75 -3.08
C SER A 131 16.74 3.65 -1.97
N PRO A 132 17.52 4.56 -1.36
CA PRO A 132 16.99 5.49 -0.35
C PRO A 132 15.86 6.40 -0.86
N GLY A 133 15.79 6.65 -2.16
CA GLY A 133 14.67 7.23 -2.90
C GLY A 133 13.97 8.41 -2.21
N ASN A 134 12.64 8.38 -2.24
CA ASN A 134 11.78 9.42 -1.64
C ASN A 134 11.14 8.94 -0.33
N PHE A 135 11.90 8.28 0.52
CA PHE A 135 11.41 7.71 1.77
C PHE A 135 11.68 8.63 2.98
N THR A 136 11.26 8.23 4.15
CA THR A 136 11.29 9.03 5.38
C THR A 136 12.69 9.53 5.72
N ALA A 137 13.73 8.71 5.54
CA ALA A 137 15.11 9.12 5.81
C ALA A 137 15.57 10.28 4.90
N SER A 138 15.25 10.22 3.61
CA SER A 138 15.58 11.29 2.66
C SER A 138 14.78 12.58 2.93
N LYS A 139 13.52 12.46 3.40
CA LYS A 139 12.72 13.60 3.85
C LYS A 139 13.33 14.28 5.08
N LEU A 140 13.87 13.49 6.01
CA LEU A 140 14.58 14.03 7.17
C LEU A 140 15.88 14.75 6.75
N ALA A 141 16.60 14.22 5.76
CA ALA A 141 17.78 14.88 5.22
C ALA A 141 17.45 16.23 4.60
N TRP A 142 16.31 16.30 3.87
CA TRP A 142 15.80 17.56 3.35
C TRP A 142 15.51 18.57 4.47
N ILE A 143 14.84 18.17 5.57
CA ILE A 143 14.56 19.05 6.73
C ILE A 143 15.86 19.53 7.35
N LYS A 144 16.86 18.65 7.52
CA LYS A 144 18.16 19.00 8.11
C LYS A 144 18.85 20.12 7.35
N GLU A 145 18.81 20.07 6.02
CA GLU A 145 19.46 21.07 5.17
C GLU A 145 18.63 22.36 5.00
N ASN A 146 17.30 22.23 4.83
CA ASN A 146 16.46 23.37 4.44
C ASN A 146 15.72 24.02 5.62
N GLU A 147 15.54 23.32 6.72
CA GLU A 147 14.86 23.78 7.94
C GLU A 147 15.68 23.47 9.20
N PRO A 148 16.97 23.91 9.31
CA PRO A 148 17.87 23.52 10.39
C PRO A 148 17.32 23.87 11.78
N ALA A 149 16.63 24.99 11.93
CA ALA A 149 16.00 25.40 13.19
C ALA A 149 14.85 24.47 13.61
N VAL A 150 14.19 23.78 12.68
CA VAL A 150 13.23 22.71 12.96
C VAL A 150 13.99 21.44 13.35
N TYR A 151 15.02 21.07 12.56
CA TYR A 151 15.81 19.87 12.79
C TYR A 151 16.43 19.82 14.19
N GLU A 152 17.01 20.92 14.67
CA GLU A 152 17.64 21.04 15.99
C GLU A 152 16.66 20.81 17.16
N ARG A 153 15.37 20.99 16.92
CA ARG A 153 14.31 20.81 17.93
C ARG A 153 13.70 19.41 17.91
N ILE A 154 14.04 18.58 16.89
CA ILE A 154 13.46 17.24 16.78
C ILE A 154 13.95 16.38 17.96
N TYR A 155 13.00 15.90 18.74
CA TYR A 155 13.24 14.86 19.74
C TYR A 155 13.14 13.47 19.14
N LYS A 156 12.07 13.21 18.35
CA LYS A 156 11.84 11.95 17.66
C LYS A 156 11.23 12.19 16.28
N ILE A 157 11.59 11.32 15.35
CA ILE A 157 10.92 11.18 14.07
C ILE A 157 9.88 10.05 14.14
N MET A 158 8.82 10.18 13.38
CA MET A 158 7.69 9.25 13.40
C MET A 158 7.11 9.07 12.00
N LEU A 159 6.58 7.88 11.77
CA LEU A 159 5.63 7.65 10.69
C LEU A 159 4.23 8.13 11.12
N PRO A 160 3.28 8.30 10.18
CA PRO A 160 1.92 8.74 10.53
C PRO A 160 1.24 7.87 11.58
N GLY A 161 1.42 6.54 11.50
CA GLY A 161 0.88 5.61 12.50
C GLY A 161 1.55 5.70 13.85
N ASP A 162 2.85 6.00 13.90
CA ASP A 162 3.59 6.23 15.16
C ASP A 162 3.04 7.46 15.89
N TYR A 163 2.78 8.54 15.13
CA TYR A 163 2.17 9.75 15.69
C TYR A 163 0.79 9.48 16.28
N ILE A 164 -0.07 8.75 15.56
CA ILE A 164 -1.40 8.40 16.06
C ILE A 164 -1.31 7.53 17.32
N ALA A 165 -0.39 6.54 17.33
CA ALA A 165 -0.17 5.72 18.53
C ALA A 165 0.32 6.54 19.71
N MET A 166 1.25 7.48 19.50
CA MET A 166 1.69 8.43 20.53
C MET A 166 0.52 9.26 21.07
N LYS A 167 -0.36 9.76 20.21
CA LYS A 167 -1.56 10.52 20.63
C LYS A 167 -2.50 9.68 21.48
N LEU A 168 -2.66 8.40 21.14
CA LEU A 168 -3.50 7.46 21.90
C LEU A 168 -2.91 7.11 23.26
N THR A 169 -1.60 6.90 23.34
CA THR A 169 -0.96 6.25 24.48
C THR A 169 -0.09 7.19 25.31
N GLY A 170 0.49 8.22 24.70
CA GLY A 170 1.58 9.01 25.26
C GLY A 170 2.96 8.38 25.09
N ASP A 171 3.03 7.12 24.66
CA ASP A 171 4.29 6.41 24.43
C ASP A 171 4.80 6.65 23.01
N ILE A 172 6.12 6.81 22.89
CA ILE A 172 6.80 7.01 21.62
C ILE A 172 7.53 5.72 21.23
N CYS A 173 7.01 4.99 20.27
CA CYS A 173 7.62 3.78 19.75
C CYS A 173 7.36 3.62 18.25
N THR A 174 8.17 2.79 17.62
CA THR A 174 8.06 2.38 16.21
C THR A 174 8.17 0.86 16.06
N THR A 175 8.12 0.35 14.85
CA THR A 175 8.25 -1.08 14.54
C THR A 175 9.32 -1.32 13.48
N VAL A 176 9.82 -2.56 13.37
CA VAL A 176 10.72 -2.94 12.27
C VAL A 176 10.06 -2.71 10.91
N SER A 177 8.76 -3.04 10.78
CA SER A 177 7.99 -2.76 9.56
C SER A 177 8.03 -1.28 9.20
N GLY A 178 7.79 -0.40 10.19
CA GLY A 178 7.86 1.06 10.01
C GLY A 178 9.27 1.56 9.67
N LEU A 179 10.29 1.08 10.37
CA LEU A 179 11.68 1.47 10.08
C LEU A 179 12.12 1.04 8.69
N SER A 180 11.69 -0.16 8.23
CA SER A 180 12.05 -0.65 6.91
C SER A 180 11.46 0.19 5.79
N GLU A 181 10.20 0.60 5.89
CA GLU A 181 9.56 1.49 4.91
C GLU A 181 10.11 2.93 4.96
N GLY A 182 10.67 3.33 6.10
CA GLY A 182 11.33 4.62 6.28
C GLY A 182 12.78 4.66 5.81
N MET A 183 13.37 3.54 5.38
CA MET A 183 14.80 3.35 5.06
C MET A 183 15.71 3.50 6.31
N PHE A 184 15.22 3.14 7.48
CA PHE A 184 15.99 3.14 8.72
C PHE A 184 16.34 1.74 9.24
N TRP A 185 16.01 0.68 8.50
CA TRP A 185 16.30 -0.70 8.89
C TRP A 185 17.33 -1.34 7.97
N ASP A 186 18.35 -1.95 8.55
CA ASP A 186 19.36 -2.75 7.87
C ASP A 186 19.04 -4.24 8.03
N PHE A 187 18.61 -4.89 6.96
CA PHE A 187 18.19 -6.29 6.97
C PHE A 187 19.35 -7.28 7.16
N GLN A 188 20.60 -6.88 6.85
CA GLN A 188 21.76 -7.73 7.09
C GLN A 188 22.26 -7.61 8.55
N ALA A 189 22.29 -6.39 9.08
CA ALA A 189 22.66 -6.15 10.46
C ALA A 189 21.55 -6.54 11.45
N ASN A 190 20.30 -6.62 10.98
CA ASN A 190 19.08 -6.77 11.78
C ASN A 190 19.01 -5.69 12.89
N ASP A 191 19.30 -4.45 12.50
CA ASP A 191 19.33 -3.27 13.37
C ASP A 191 19.02 -2.01 12.56
N VAL A 192 18.98 -0.87 13.22
CA VAL A 192 18.87 0.45 12.57
C VAL A 192 20.01 0.63 11.57
N ALA A 193 19.68 1.15 10.37
CA ALA A 193 20.61 1.36 9.27
C ALA A 193 21.65 2.45 9.57
N GLY A 194 22.64 2.11 10.42
CA GLY A 194 23.66 3.03 10.90
C GLY A 194 24.42 3.70 9.76
N PHE A 195 24.79 2.95 8.72
CA PHE A 195 25.54 3.49 7.58
C PHE A 195 24.79 4.61 6.84
N LEU A 196 23.45 4.52 6.70
CA LEU A 196 22.65 5.58 6.09
C LEU A 196 22.48 6.76 7.04
N MET A 197 22.29 6.49 8.33
CA MET A 197 22.23 7.54 9.34
C MET A 197 23.54 8.33 9.42
N ASP A 198 24.68 7.63 9.41
CA ASP A 198 26.01 8.26 9.41
C ASP A 198 26.24 9.11 8.15
N TYR A 199 25.83 8.62 6.98
CA TYR A 199 25.90 9.38 5.74
C TYR A 199 25.14 10.70 5.80
N TYR A 200 23.91 10.69 6.32
CA TYR A 200 23.11 11.90 6.53
C TYR A 200 23.52 12.70 7.78
N GLY A 201 24.36 12.12 8.64
CA GLY A 201 24.77 12.70 9.91
C GLY A 201 23.59 12.82 10.88
N PHE A 202 22.77 11.79 10.97
CA PHE A 202 21.66 11.68 11.92
C PHE A 202 22.13 11.05 13.23
N ASP A 203 21.61 11.57 14.35
CA ASP A 203 21.80 10.92 15.65
C ASP A 203 20.81 9.77 15.81
N ARG A 204 21.29 8.61 16.28
CA ARG A 204 20.45 7.42 16.53
C ARG A 204 19.31 7.69 17.53
N SER A 205 19.49 8.66 18.41
CA SER A 205 18.46 9.06 19.39
C SER A 205 17.19 9.62 18.74
N LEU A 206 17.22 10.00 17.45
CA LEU A 206 16.03 10.41 16.70
C LEU A 206 15.06 9.25 16.45
N ILE A 207 15.54 8.00 16.46
CA ILE A 207 14.72 6.80 16.29
C ILE A 207 14.02 6.48 17.63
N ALA A 208 12.73 6.20 17.54
CA ALA A 208 11.92 5.76 18.69
C ALA A 208 12.25 4.32 19.12
N ASP A 209 11.79 3.92 20.32
CA ASP A 209 11.94 2.55 20.81
C ASP A 209 11.22 1.57 19.91
N ILE A 210 11.88 0.45 19.56
CA ILE A 210 11.33 -0.55 18.65
C ILE A 210 10.45 -1.52 19.42
N LYS A 211 9.20 -1.70 18.98
CA LYS A 211 8.24 -2.66 19.50
C LYS A 211 7.85 -3.67 18.41
N PRO A 212 7.40 -4.88 18.77
CA PRO A 212 6.87 -5.83 17.80
C PRO A 212 5.67 -5.24 17.03
N THR A 213 5.52 -5.63 15.77
CA THR A 213 4.36 -5.24 14.94
C THR A 213 3.06 -5.80 15.54
N PHE A 214 3.09 -7.06 16.01
CA PHE A 214 2.05 -7.67 16.81
C PHE A 214 2.50 -7.74 18.27
N GLY A 215 1.83 -7.01 19.17
CA GLY A 215 2.14 -6.95 20.57
C GLY A 215 1.80 -5.60 21.18
N GLU A 216 1.85 -5.48 22.48
CA GLU A 216 1.50 -4.24 23.20
C GLU A 216 2.51 -3.12 22.87
N GLN A 217 2.02 -2.04 22.33
CA GLN A 217 2.77 -0.86 21.90
C GLN A 217 2.43 0.38 22.74
N GLY A 218 1.64 0.20 23.78
CA GLY A 218 1.13 1.21 24.72
C GLY A 218 -0.36 1.01 24.98
N ARG A 219 -0.90 1.83 25.88
CA ARG A 219 -2.32 1.78 26.28
C ARG A 219 -2.95 3.15 26.16
N VAL A 220 -4.22 3.20 25.78
CA VAL A 220 -4.99 4.43 25.69
C VAL A 220 -4.91 5.17 27.03
N ASN A 221 -4.39 6.40 27.00
CA ASN A 221 -4.26 7.23 28.19
C ASN A 221 -5.59 7.95 28.54
N ALA A 222 -5.67 8.53 29.74
CA ALA A 222 -6.87 9.20 30.23
C ALA A 222 -7.33 10.36 29.32
N TRP A 223 -6.39 11.11 28.71
CA TRP A 223 -6.72 12.20 27.81
C TRP A 223 -7.37 11.68 26.51
N ALA A 224 -6.74 10.71 25.85
CA ALA A 224 -7.25 10.13 24.63
C ALA A 224 -8.59 9.41 24.87
N ALA A 225 -8.73 8.69 25.97
CA ALA A 225 -9.97 8.04 26.38
C ALA A 225 -11.13 9.05 26.44
N LYS A 226 -10.91 10.19 27.09
CA LYS A 226 -11.90 11.28 27.19
C LYS A 226 -12.23 11.90 25.83
N GLU A 227 -11.21 12.19 25.00
CA GLU A 227 -11.40 12.80 23.67
C GLU A 227 -12.19 11.90 22.71
N LEU A 228 -11.93 10.59 22.77
CA LEU A 228 -12.50 9.62 21.84
C LEU A 228 -13.81 8.96 22.35
N GLY A 229 -14.14 9.13 23.64
CA GLY A 229 -15.23 8.39 24.28
C GLY A 229 -14.92 6.91 24.46
N LEU A 230 -13.65 6.56 24.63
CA LEU A 230 -13.15 5.22 24.86
C LEU A 230 -12.83 5.00 26.34
N LYS A 231 -12.50 3.76 26.70
CA LYS A 231 -11.99 3.42 28.03
C LYS A 231 -10.49 3.64 28.09
N GLU A 232 -9.99 4.19 29.19
CA GLU A 232 -8.58 4.21 29.51
C GLU A 232 -8.04 2.77 29.66
N GLY A 233 -6.78 2.57 29.23
CA GLY A 233 -6.09 1.28 29.36
C GLY A 233 -6.34 0.28 28.24
N ILE A 234 -7.15 0.59 27.22
CA ILE A 234 -7.27 -0.27 26.02
C ILE A 234 -5.88 -0.37 25.36
N PRO A 235 -5.34 -1.59 25.10
CA PRO A 235 -4.03 -1.74 24.50
C PRO A 235 -4.06 -1.44 23.01
N VAL A 236 -3.03 -0.75 22.50
CA VAL A 236 -2.70 -0.65 21.08
C VAL A 236 -1.73 -1.77 20.77
N THR A 237 -2.11 -2.72 19.92
CA THR A 237 -1.38 -4.00 19.78
C THR A 237 -1.00 -4.35 18.34
N TYR A 238 -1.27 -3.46 17.41
CA TYR A 238 -0.89 -3.63 16.00
C TYR A 238 -0.73 -2.29 15.31
N ARG A 239 0.34 -2.19 14.50
CA ARG A 239 0.56 -1.04 13.63
C ARG A 239 1.38 -1.42 12.41
N ALA A 240 0.92 -1.04 11.21
CA ALA A 240 1.66 -1.22 9.96
C ALA A 240 1.23 -0.20 8.90
N GLY A 241 2.07 0.01 7.90
CA GLY A 241 1.73 0.77 6.71
C GLY A 241 0.54 0.16 5.95
N ASP A 242 -0.14 0.96 5.14
CA ASP A 242 -1.39 0.56 4.46
C ASP A 242 -1.20 -0.63 3.50
N GLN A 243 -0.07 -0.72 2.79
CA GLN A 243 0.16 -1.81 1.85
C GLN A 243 0.39 -3.17 2.54
N PRO A 244 1.30 -3.33 3.52
CA PRO A 244 1.40 -4.56 4.29
C PRO A 244 0.15 -4.88 5.11
N ASN A 245 -0.58 -3.87 5.59
CA ASN A 245 -1.87 -4.06 6.26
C ASN A 245 -2.97 -4.52 5.29
N ASN A 246 -2.99 -4.01 4.04
CA ASN A 246 -3.91 -4.51 3.02
C ASN A 246 -3.66 -5.99 2.72
N ALA A 247 -2.40 -6.40 2.62
CA ALA A 247 -2.04 -7.81 2.48
C ALA A 247 -2.53 -8.65 3.67
N LEU A 248 -2.33 -8.16 4.90
CA LEU A 248 -2.89 -8.77 6.10
C LEU A 248 -4.41 -8.88 6.01
N SER A 249 -5.13 -7.81 5.62
CA SER A 249 -6.60 -7.81 5.55
C SER A 249 -7.15 -8.88 4.59
N LEU A 250 -6.36 -9.26 3.60
CA LEU A 250 -6.63 -10.30 2.61
C LEU A 250 -6.06 -11.68 3.03
N ASN A 251 -5.62 -11.84 4.27
CA ASN A 251 -5.00 -13.06 4.79
C ASN A 251 -3.77 -13.51 3.99
N VAL A 252 -2.91 -12.55 3.61
CA VAL A 252 -1.65 -12.80 2.90
C VAL A 252 -0.50 -12.65 3.89
N PHE A 253 0.13 -13.77 4.28
CA PHE A 253 1.17 -13.85 5.31
C PHE A 253 2.38 -14.67 4.88
N ASN A 254 2.20 -15.59 3.93
CA ASN A 254 3.20 -16.60 3.63
C ASN A 254 3.88 -16.33 2.29
N PRO A 255 5.14 -16.79 2.12
CA PRO A 255 5.83 -16.70 0.85
C PRO A 255 5.03 -17.30 -0.30
N GLY A 256 4.96 -16.58 -1.42
CA GLY A 256 4.20 -16.96 -2.61
C GLY A 256 2.73 -16.53 -2.61
N GLU A 257 2.21 -15.98 -1.50
CA GLU A 257 0.90 -15.35 -1.47
C GLU A 257 0.99 -13.90 -1.96
N ILE A 258 -0.01 -13.47 -2.74
CA ILE A 258 -0.08 -12.15 -3.37
C ILE A 258 -1.38 -11.47 -2.93
N ALA A 259 -1.27 -10.22 -2.49
CA ALA A 259 -2.39 -9.29 -2.39
C ALA A 259 -2.39 -8.34 -3.58
N SER A 260 -3.55 -8.03 -4.14
CA SER A 260 -3.66 -7.09 -5.26
C SER A 260 -4.80 -6.10 -5.07
N THR A 261 -4.54 -4.87 -5.48
CA THR A 261 -5.52 -3.79 -5.57
C THR A 261 -5.50 -3.18 -6.98
N ALA A 262 -6.67 -2.75 -7.47
CA ALA A 262 -6.78 -2.17 -8.80
C ALA A 262 -7.80 -1.01 -8.80
N GLY A 263 -7.51 0.01 -8.01
CA GLY A 263 -8.25 1.28 -7.93
C GLY A 263 -7.84 2.26 -9.02
N THR A 264 -7.78 3.55 -8.72
CA THR A 264 -7.25 4.59 -9.64
C THR A 264 -5.83 4.24 -10.11
N SER A 265 -4.96 3.89 -9.16
CA SER A 265 -3.72 3.16 -9.37
C SER A 265 -3.86 1.70 -8.96
N GLY A 266 -2.94 0.85 -9.35
CA GLY A 266 -2.88 -0.56 -8.97
C GLY A 266 -1.71 -0.88 -8.07
N GLY A 267 -1.83 -1.97 -7.32
CA GLY A 267 -0.77 -2.51 -6.50
C GLY A 267 -0.76 -4.04 -6.54
N VAL A 268 0.42 -4.58 -6.54
CA VAL A 268 0.68 -6.01 -6.32
C VAL A 268 1.65 -6.11 -5.16
N TYR A 269 1.30 -6.88 -4.14
CA TYR A 269 2.11 -7.06 -2.95
C TYR A 269 2.34 -8.55 -2.71
N GLY A 270 3.55 -9.01 -2.93
CA GLY A 270 3.94 -10.41 -2.75
C GLY A 270 4.74 -10.62 -1.49
N VAL A 271 4.52 -11.74 -0.79
CA VAL A 271 5.33 -12.10 0.38
C VAL A 271 6.50 -12.98 -0.04
N ASN A 272 7.71 -12.60 0.39
CA ASN A 272 8.95 -13.36 0.22
C ASN A 272 9.45 -13.87 1.58
N GLY A 273 10.01 -15.07 1.61
CA GLY A 273 10.60 -15.71 2.79
C GLY A 273 12.12 -15.53 2.93
N GLU A 274 12.74 -14.87 1.96
CA GLU A 274 14.20 -14.68 1.90
C GLU A 274 14.55 -13.21 1.74
N VAL A 275 15.70 -12.79 2.29
CA VAL A 275 16.24 -11.45 2.08
C VAL A 275 16.69 -11.33 0.63
N ASN A 276 15.90 -10.65 -0.17
CA ASN A 276 16.14 -10.47 -1.59
C ASN A 276 15.64 -9.10 -2.07
N TYR A 277 16.18 -8.62 -3.18
CA TYR A 277 15.85 -7.32 -3.79
C TYR A 277 15.93 -7.40 -5.32
N ASP A 278 15.26 -6.50 -6.00
CA ASP A 278 15.41 -6.32 -7.44
C ASP A 278 16.68 -5.50 -7.74
N PRO A 279 17.66 -6.04 -8.49
CA PRO A 279 18.90 -5.31 -8.80
C PRO A 279 18.70 -4.00 -9.55
N LYS A 280 17.56 -3.84 -10.22
CA LYS A 280 17.20 -2.62 -10.94
C LYS A 280 16.27 -1.69 -10.13
N SER A 281 15.96 -2.04 -8.89
CA SER A 281 15.08 -1.26 -8.00
C SER A 281 13.71 -0.92 -8.61
N ARG A 282 13.14 -1.86 -9.39
CA ARG A 282 11.84 -1.71 -10.08
C ARG A 282 10.65 -1.97 -9.17
N VAL A 283 10.86 -2.61 -8.04
CA VAL A 283 9.88 -2.85 -6.97
C VAL A 283 10.46 -2.40 -5.63
N ASN A 284 9.61 -2.25 -4.63
CA ASN A 284 10.05 -1.94 -3.27
C ASN A 284 9.94 -3.20 -2.39
N THR A 285 10.89 -3.39 -1.50
CA THR A 285 10.90 -4.51 -0.55
C THR A 285 10.97 -3.98 0.87
N PHE A 286 10.01 -4.38 1.72
CA PHE A 286 9.90 -3.94 3.12
C PHE A 286 9.67 -5.13 4.04
N ALA A 287 9.89 -4.95 5.34
CA ALA A 287 9.48 -5.94 6.33
C ALA A 287 7.95 -6.07 6.32
N HIS A 288 7.46 -7.29 6.09
CA HIS A 288 6.03 -7.58 6.18
C HIS A 288 5.57 -7.58 7.65
N VAL A 289 4.26 -7.53 7.87
CA VAL A 289 3.68 -7.42 9.23
C VAL A 289 4.12 -8.50 10.20
N ASN A 290 4.38 -9.72 9.72
CA ASN A 290 4.83 -10.87 10.51
C ASN A 290 6.33 -11.18 10.36
N HIS A 291 7.13 -10.20 9.91
CA HIS A 291 8.59 -10.31 9.91
C HIS A 291 9.13 -10.26 11.34
N THR A 292 10.01 -11.20 11.67
CA THR A 292 10.77 -11.23 12.93
C THR A 292 12.23 -11.57 12.65
N ALA A 293 13.08 -11.45 13.65
CA ALA A 293 14.49 -11.82 13.54
C ALA A 293 14.68 -13.35 13.24
N GLU A 294 13.76 -14.18 13.73
CA GLU A 294 13.78 -15.64 13.55
C GLU A 294 13.09 -16.09 12.25
N GLN A 295 12.19 -15.25 11.72
CA GLN A 295 11.39 -15.60 10.55
C GLN A 295 11.33 -14.45 9.56
N THR A 296 12.11 -14.53 8.51
CA THR A 296 12.07 -13.54 7.42
C THR A 296 10.74 -13.59 6.70
N ARG A 297 10.06 -12.43 6.66
CA ARG A 297 8.86 -12.18 5.87
C ARG A 297 8.97 -10.77 5.28
N LEU A 298 9.16 -10.71 3.99
CA LEU A 298 9.31 -9.45 3.26
C LEU A 298 8.13 -9.25 2.34
N GLY A 299 7.63 -8.03 2.30
CA GLY A 299 6.63 -7.60 1.34
C GLY A 299 7.30 -6.94 0.14
N VAL A 300 7.10 -7.50 -1.04
CA VAL A 300 7.56 -6.93 -2.31
C VAL A 300 6.39 -6.20 -2.95
N LEU A 301 6.51 -4.87 -3.01
CA LEU A 301 5.45 -3.96 -3.47
C LEU A 301 5.75 -3.45 -4.88
N LEU A 302 4.82 -3.68 -5.78
CA LEU A 302 4.74 -3.07 -7.09
C LEU A 302 3.58 -2.06 -7.11
N CYS A 303 3.84 -0.84 -7.55
CA CYS A 303 2.80 0.16 -7.83
C CYS A 303 2.69 0.39 -9.34
N ILE A 304 1.46 0.58 -9.83
CA ILE A 304 1.14 0.81 -11.25
C ILE A 304 0.21 2.01 -11.33
N ASN A 305 0.70 3.14 -11.84
CA ASN A 305 -0.10 4.37 -11.91
C ASN A 305 -1.22 4.29 -12.96
N GLY A 306 -0.96 3.60 -14.07
CA GLY A 306 -1.88 3.47 -15.20
C GLY A 306 -2.92 2.37 -15.06
N THR A 307 -3.73 2.34 -14.00
CA THR A 307 -4.73 1.29 -13.77
C THR A 307 -6.16 1.78 -14.02
N GLY A 308 -6.97 1.94 -13.02
CA GLY A 308 -8.36 2.37 -13.15
C GLY A 308 -8.51 3.78 -13.75
N ILE A 309 -7.47 4.61 -13.68
CA ILE A 309 -7.45 5.92 -14.34
C ILE A 309 -7.55 5.78 -15.87
N LEU A 310 -6.86 4.78 -16.47
CA LEU A 310 -7.01 4.48 -17.91
C LEU A 310 -8.41 3.98 -18.21
N ASN A 311 -8.96 3.06 -17.40
CA ASN A 311 -10.32 2.55 -17.60
C ASN A 311 -11.37 3.66 -17.52
N SER A 312 -11.21 4.60 -16.56
CA SER A 312 -12.04 5.78 -16.43
C SER A 312 -11.89 6.75 -17.61
N TRP A 313 -10.67 6.94 -18.11
CA TRP A 313 -10.41 7.77 -19.29
C TRP A 313 -11.09 7.20 -20.54
N VAL A 314 -10.96 5.89 -20.77
CA VAL A 314 -11.60 5.19 -21.90
C VAL A 314 -13.12 5.29 -21.79
N LYS A 315 -13.69 5.15 -20.59
CA LYS A 315 -15.13 5.33 -20.35
C LYS A 315 -15.63 6.72 -20.79
N ARG A 316 -14.88 7.77 -20.46
CA ARG A 316 -15.27 9.16 -20.72
C ARG A 316 -15.05 9.61 -22.18
N ASN A 317 -14.01 9.06 -22.83
CA ASN A 317 -13.51 9.61 -24.09
C ASN A 317 -13.70 8.66 -25.31
N VAL A 318 -13.89 7.35 -25.09
CA VAL A 318 -13.97 6.34 -26.16
C VAL A 318 -15.30 5.61 -26.15
N ALA A 319 -15.77 5.19 -25.00
CA ALA A 319 -17.03 4.46 -24.86
C ALA A 319 -18.25 5.33 -25.19
N PRO A 320 -19.43 4.77 -25.44
CA PRO A 320 -20.67 5.55 -25.61
C PRO A 320 -20.94 6.44 -24.39
N GLU A 321 -21.46 7.65 -24.66
CA GLU A 321 -21.79 8.60 -23.59
C GLU A 321 -22.81 8.00 -22.60
N GLY A 322 -22.62 8.26 -21.32
CA GLY A 322 -23.49 7.77 -20.24
C GLY A 322 -23.39 6.26 -19.94
N ILE A 323 -22.50 5.51 -20.59
CA ILE A 323 -22.35 4.08 -20.37
C ILE A 323 -22.00 3.76 -18.92
N SER A 324 -22.64 2.73 -18.35
CA SER A 324 -22.22 2.18 -17.06
C SER A 324 -20.94 1.33 -17.19
N TYR A 325 -20.19 1.10 -16.09
CA TYR A 325 -19.05 0.18 -16.14
C TYR A 325 -19.49 -1.26 -16.49
N SER A 326 -20.65 -1.70 -16.04
CA SER A 326 -21.21 -3.01 -16.40
C SER A 326 -21.47 -3.12 -17.91
N ASP A 327 -22.05 -2.09 -18.53
CA ASP A 327 -22.29 -2.07 -19.98
C ASP A 327 -20.98 -1.96 -20.79
N MET A 328 -20.02 -1.21 -20.25
CA MET A 328 -18.68 -1.11 -20.82
C MET A 328 -17.98 -2.48 -20.84
N ASN A 329 -18.13 -3.27 -19.76
CA ASN A 329 -17.61 -4.63 -19.71
C ASN A 329 -18.32 -5.55 -20.72
N ARG A 330 -19.65 -5.41 -20.89
CA ARG A 330 -20.39 -6.15 -21.93
C ARG A 330 -19.96 -5.75 -23.35
N LEU A 331 -19.67 -4.48 -23.58
CA LEU A 331 -19.11 -4.01 -24.85
C LEU A 331 -17.73 -4.64 -25.11
N ALA A 332 -16.84 -4.61 -24.14
CA ALA A 332 -15.51 -5.20 -24.26
C ALA A 332 -15.55 -6.72 -24.53
N ALA A 333 -16.52 -7.44 -23.94
CA ALA A 333 -16.70 -8.88 -24.13
C ALA A 333 -17.06 -9.28 -25.57
N GLN A 334 -17.47 -8.32 -26.42
CA GLN A 334 -17.72 -8.56 -27.84
C GLN A 334 -16.43 -8.69 -28.68
N ALA A 335 -15.29 -8.24 -28.16
CA ALA A 335 -14.00 -8.44 -28.79
C ALA A 335 -13.35 -9.75 -28.26
N PRO A 336 -12.57 -10.45 -29.10
CA PRO A 336 -11.86 -11.66 -28.66
C PRO A 336 -10.71 -11.31 -27.68
N VAL A 337 -10.18 -12.34 -26.99
CA VAL A 337 -8.93 -12.22 -26.23
C VAL A 337 -7.81 -11.66 -27.10
N GLY A 338 -7.05 -10.71 -26.57
CA GLY A 338 -6.02 -10.00 -27.31
C GLY A 338 -6.55 -8.95 -28.28
N SER A 339 -7.87 -8.59 -28.16
CA SER A 339 -8.51 -7.48 -28.87
C SER A 339 -8.25 -7.47 -30.39
N ALA A 340 -8.20 -8.66 -31.02
CA ALA A 340 -7.84 -8.86 -32.44
C ALA A 340 -6.50 -8.18 -32.82
N GLY A 341 -5.55 -8.04 -31.89
CA GLY A 341 -4.23 -7.46 -32.13
C GLY A 341 -4.08 -6.01 -31.68
N VAL A 342 -5.14 -5.35 -31.21
CA VAL A 342 -5.03 -4.03 -30.59
C VAL A 342 -4.40 -4.19 -29.20
N SER A 343 -3.43 -3.33 -28.88
CA SER A 343 -2.70 -3.34 -27.63
C SER A 343 -2.59 -1.92 -27.07
N ILE A 344 -2.80 -1.75 -25.76
CA ILE A 344 -2.66 -0.44 -25.09
C ILE A 344 -1.62 -0.54 -23.99
N LEU A 345 -0.63 0.38 -24.04
CA LEU A 345 0.31 0.59 -22.95
C LEU A 345 -0.28 1.63 -21.98
N PRO A 346 -0.52 1.30 -20.68
CA PRO A 346 -1.35 2.12 -19.80
C PRO A 346 -0.59 3.26 -19.08
N PHE A 347 0.61 3.61 -19.49
CA PHE A 347 1.56 4.43 -18.73
C PHE A 347 1.40 5.96 -18.93
N GLY A 348 0.17 6.42 -19.17
CA GLY A 348 -0.13 7.84 -19.42
C GLY A 348 -0.22 8.72 -18.15
N ASN A 349 0.18 8.22 -16.99
CA ASN A 349 0.07 8.94 -15.71
C ASN A 349 1.45 9.18 -15.05
N GLY A 350 2.48 9.45 -15.85
CA GLY A 350 3.83 9.73 -15.39
C GLY A 350 4.77 8.52 -15.40
N ALA A 351 5.90 8.67 -14.74
CA ALA A 351 6.94 7.65 -14.67
C ALA A 351 6.50 6.44 -13.84
N GLU A 352 6.92 5.26 -14.28
CA GLU A 352 6.66 3.99 -13.59
C GLU A 352 7.96 3.39 -13.05
N ARG A 353 7.99 3.06 -11.77
CA ARG A 353 9.17 2.44 -11.16
C ARG A 353 9.54 1.12 -11.83
N MET A 354 8.56 0.29 -12.18
CA MET A 354 8.80 -0.98 -12.87
C MET A 354 9.43 -0.82 -14.26
N LEU A 355 9.36 0.39 -14.83
CA LEU A 355 10.02 0.78 -16.08
C LEU A 355 11.30 1.59 -15.83
N GLU A 356 11.95 1.37 -14.68
CA GLU A 356 13.19 2.08 -14.29
C GLU A 356 12.99 3.61 -14.23
N ASN A 357 11.80 4.04 -13.79
CA ASN A 357 11.34 5.44 -13.73
C ASN A 357 11.27 6.16 -15.08
N LYS A 358 11.19 5.41 -16.19
CA LYS A 358 10.96 5.98 -17.52
C LYS A 358 9.50 6.41 -17.70
N GLU A 359 9.30 7.52 -18.38
CA GLU A 359 7.99 8.09 -18.70
C GLU A 359 7.61 7.77 -20.16
N THR A 360 7.16 6.54 -20.40
CA THR A 360 6.86 6.05 -21.77
C THR A 360 5.55 6.57 -22.34
N GLY A 361 4.66 7.11 -21.51
CA GLY A 361 3.34 7.55 -21.91
C GLY A 361 2.36 6.41 -22.25
N CYS A 362 1.13 6.78 -22.58
CA CYS A 362 0.12 5.83 -23.08
C CYS A 362 0.22 5.70 -24.59
N SER A 363 0.16 4.47 -25.10
CA SER A 363 0.18 4.19 -26.53
C SER A 363 -0.91 3.19 -26.92
N ILE A 364 -1.58 3.43 -28.06
CA ILE A 364 -2.54 2.51 -28.68
C ILE A 364 -1.88 1.95 -29.93
N CYS A 365 -1.63 0.67 -29.97
CA CYS A 365 -0.90 -0.01 -31.02
C CYS A 365 -1.79 -0.99 -31.78
N GLY A 366 -1.49 -1.23 -33.07
CA GLY A 366 -2.10 -2.29 -33.85
C GLY A 366 -3.52 -2.00 -34.36
N VAL A 367 -4.00 -0.77 -34.30
CA VAL A 367 -5.34 -0.39 -34.78
C VAL A 367 -5.41 -0.50 -36.33
N ASN A 368 -6.39 -1.23 -36.81
CA ASN A 368 -6.80 -1.29 -38.22
C ASN A 368 -8.20 -0.68 -38.34
N PHE A 369 -8.34 0.40 -39.12
CA PHE A 369 -9.59 1.17 -39.22
C PHE A 369 -10.77 0.41 -39.87
N ASN A 370 -10.51 -0.69 -40.59
CA ASN A 370 -11.53 -1.52 -41.20
C ASN A 370 -12.00 -2.66 -40.29
N LEU A 371 -11.24 -2.99 -39.22
CA LEU A 371 -11.51 -4.17 -38.38
C LEU A 371 -11.92 -3.78 -36.94
N HIS A 372 -11.36 -2.70 -36.40
CA HIS A 372 -11.46 -2.44 -34.99
C HIS A 372 -12.47 -1.34 -34.65
N GLY A 373 -13.43 -1.68 -33.78
CA GLY A 373 -14.39 -0.75 -33.23
C GLY A 373 -14.11 -0.48 -31.72
N LYS A 374 -15.04 0.25 -31.09
CA LYS A 374 -14.95 0.63 -29.68
C LYS A 374 -14.75 -0.55 -28.73
N GLN A 375 -15.38 -1.70 -29.00
CA GLN A 375 -15.25 -2.93 -28.21
C GLN A 375 -13.79 -3.40 -28.09
N HIS A 376 -13.04 -3.30 -29.18
CA HIS A 376 -11.62 -3.67 -29.20
C HIS A 376 -10.76 -2.71 -28.36
N ILE A 377 -11.02 -1.39 -28.46
CA ILE A 377 -10.28 -0.39 -27.67
C ILE A 377 -10.57 -0.56 -26.17
N VAL A 378 -11.86 -0.79 -25.82
CA VAL A 378 -12.25 -0.96 -24.41
C VAL A 378 -11.63 -2.23 -23.83
N ARG A 379 -11.65 -3.35 -24.58
CA ARG A 379 -11.01 -4.59 -24.14
C ARG A 379 -9.50 -4.44 -24.05
N ALA A 380 -8.85 -3.87 -25.07
CA ALA A 380 -7.41 -3.66 -25.09
C ALA A 380 -6.91 -2.78 -23.93
N ALA A 381 -7.74 -1.83 -23.46
CA ALA A 381 -7.41 -1.03 -22.30
C ALA A 381 -7.39 -1.88 -21.02
N GLN A 382 -8.41 -2.71 -20.80
CA GLN A 382 -8.46 -3.59 -19.63
C GLN A 382 -7.36 -4.66 -19.67
N GLU A 383 -7.13 -5.29 -20.84
CA GLU A 383 -6.04 -6.23 -21.04
C GLU A 383 -4.67 -5.56 -20.83
N GLY A 384 -4.48 -4.34 -21.36
CA GLY A 384 -3.23 -3.58 -21.18
C GLY A 384 -2.92 -3.26 -19.72
N ILE A 385 -3.94 -2.93 -18.92
CA ILE A 385 -3.80 -2.79 -17.47
C ILE A 385 -3.35 -4.11 -16.85
N VAL A 386 -4.01 -5.23 -17.18
CA VAL A 386 -3.63 -6.56 -16.66
C VAL A 386 -2.22 -6.95 -17.09
N PHE A 387 -1.82 -6.67 -18.32
CA PHE A 387 -0.46 -6.97 -18.79
C PHE A 387 0.62 -6.16 -18.06
N SER A 388 0.28 -4.95 -17.61
CA SER A 388 1.19 -4.21 -16.73
C SER A 388 1.35 -4.87 -15.35
N PHE A 389 0.28 -5.46 -14.79
CA PHE A 389 0.35 -6.28 -13.59
C PHE A 389 1.21 -7.53 -13.82
N LYS A 390 0.99 -8.25 -14.93
CA LYS A 390 1.79 -9.44 -15.28
C LYS A 390 3.27 -9.09 -15.46
N TYR A 391 3.59 -7.95 -16.08
CA TYR A 391 4.97 -7.48 -16.21
C TYR A 391 5.65 -7.27 -14.85
N GLY A 392 4.93 -6.68 -13.90
CA GLY A 392 5.41 -6.54 -12.52
C GLY A 392 5.50 -7.89 -11.78
N ILE A 393 4.55 -8.78 -12.00
CA ILE A 393 4.58 -10.14 -11.47
C ILE A 393 5.78 -10.92 -12.03
N ASP A 394 6.14 -10.76 -13.32
CA ASP A 394 7.36 -11.37 -13.89
C ASP A 394 8.62 -10.92 -13.15
N ILE A 395 8.68 -9.67 -12.68
CA ILE A 395 9.79 -9.17 -11.85
C ILE A 395 9.82 -9.89 -10.50
N MET A 396 8.66 -10.06 -9.85
CA MET A 396 8.56 -10.79 -8.59
C MET A 396 8.94 -12.27 -8.74
N GLU A 397 8.52 -12.92 -9.83
CA GLU A 397 8.91 -14.30 -10.15
C GLU A 397 10.43 -14.43 -10.34
N GLN A 398 11.10 -13.44 -10.98
CA GLN A 398 12.57 -13.37 -11.07
C GLN A 398 13.24 -13.21 -9.70
N MET A 399 12.55 -12.65 -8.71
CA MET A 399 13.00 -12.54 -7.32
C MET A 399 12.69 -13.82 -6.51
N GLY A 400 12.16 -14.88 -7.13
CA GLY A 400 11.87 -16.15 -6.47
C GLY A 400 10.52 -16.20 -5.75
N ILE A 401 9.58 -15.30 -6.07
CA ILE A 401 8.21 -15.31 -5.52
C ILE A 401 7.30 -16.04 -6.51
N PRO A 402 6.95 -17.33 -6.28
CA PRO A 402 6.03 -18.03 -7.17
C PRO A 402 4.62 -17.49 -6.98
N VAL A 403 3.96 -17.10 -8.08
CA VAL A 403 2.60 -16.58 -8.03
C VAL A 403 1.59 -17.68 -8.33
N GLN A 404 1.01 -18.25 -7.30
CA GLN A 404 0.01 -19.32 -7.42
C GLN A 404 -1.41 -18.83 -7.12
N LYS A 405 -1.53 -17.84 -6.22
CA LYS A 405 -2.80 -17.32 -5.76
C LYS A 405 -2.71 -15.80 -5.56
N ILE A 406 -3.75 -15.11 -6.05
CA ILE A 406 -3.91 -13.67 -5.90
C ILE A 406 -5.16 -13.41 -5.07
N HIS A 407 -5.01 -12.76 -3.94
CA HIS A 407 -6.10 -12.30 -3.09
C HIS A 407 -6.40 -10.83 -3.40
N ALA A 408 -7.66 -10.49 -3.55
CA ALA A 408 -8.08 -9.12 -3.80
C ALA A 408 -9.41 -8.78 -3.14
N GLY A 409 -9.67 -7.49 -2.93
CA GLY A 409 -10.99 -7.00 -2.54
C GLY A 409 -11.97 -7.08 -3.72
N HIS A 410 -13.22 -7.44 -3.47
CA HIS A 410 -14.30 -7.41 -4.47
C HIS A 410 -14.73 -5.97 -4.76
N ALA A 411 -13.84 -5.20 -5.42
CA ALA A 411 -14.00 -3.78 -5.68
C ALA A 411 -13.25 -3.34 -6.95
N ASN A 412 -13.56 -2.16 -7.45
CA ASN A 412 -12.84 -1.47 -8.53
C ASN A 412 -12.70 -2.33 -9.80
N MET A 413 -11.50 -2.47 -10.37
CA MET A 413 -11.27 -3.25 -11.59
C MET A 413 -11.55 -4.75 -11.41
N PHE A 414 -11.44 -5.29 -10.18
CA PHE A 414 -11.82 -6.68 -9.90
C PHE A 414 -13.33 -6.94 -10.04
N LEU A 415 -14.16 -5.91 -10.19
CA LEU A 415 -15.57 -6.06 -10.60
C LEU A 415 -15.73 -6.35 -12.10
N SER A 416 -14.70 -6.15 -12.94
CA SER A 416 -14.74 -6.52 -14.35
C SER A 416 -14.36 -7.99 -14.55
N PRO A 417 -15.25 -8.81 -15.13
CA PRO A 417 -14.92 -10.18 -15.52
C PRO A 417 -13.70 -10.25 -16.45
N ILE A 418 -13.61 -9.34 -17.44
CA ILE A 418 -12.48 -9.31 -18.37
C ILE A 418 -11.16 -9.09 -17.65
N PHE A 419 -11.11 -8.14 -16.67
CA PHE A 419 -9.90 -7.87 -15.91
C PHE A 419 -9.43 -9.11 -15.14
N ARG A 420 -10.31 -9.72 -14.34
CA ARG A 420 -9.94 -10.86 -13.49
C ARG A 420 -9.69 -12.15 -14.27
N GLU A 421 -10.48 -12.42 -15.33
CA GLU A 421 -10.26 -13.58 -16.22
C GLU A 421 -8.94 -13.46 -16.98
N THR A 422 -8.63 -12.26 -17.50
CA THR A 422 -7.35 -11.99 -18.17
C THR A 422 -6.18 -12.16 -17.19
N LEU A 423 -6.31 -11.65 -15.96
CA LEU A 423 -5.26 -11.76 -14.93
C LEU A 423 -5.03 -13.23 -14.54
N ALA A 424 -6.10 -13.98 -14.28
CA ALA A 424 -6.00 -15.42 -14.01
C ALA A 424 -5.39 -16.17 -15.21
N GLY A 425 -5.87 -15.88 -16.43
CA GLY A 425 -5.42 -16.52 -17.65
C GLY A 425 -3.94 -16.29 -17.94
N VAL A 426 -3.43 -15.05 -17.83
CA VAL A 426 -2.04 -14.72 -18.18
C VAL A 426 -1.05 -15.06 -17.08
N THR A 427 -1.48 -15.10 -15.81
CA THR A 427 -0.61 -15.49 -14.68
C THR A 427 -0.65 -16.98 -14.41
N GLY A 428 -1.77 -17.65 -14.73
CA GLY A 428 -2.05 -19.01 -14.30
C GLY A 428 -2.41 -19.13 -12.83
N ALA A 429 -2.59 -18.00 -12.14
CA ALA A 429 -2.93 -17.95 -10.72
C ALA A 429 -4.44 -17.98 -10.52
N VAL A 430 -4.87 -18.63 -9.43
CA VAL A 430 -6.26 -18.54 -8.93
C VAL A 430 -6.45 -17.18 -8.27
N ILE A 431 -7.55 -16.48 -8.59
CA ILE A 431 -7.91 -15.21 -7.94
C ILE A 431 -9.03 -15.46 -6.95
N GLU A 432 -8.84 -15.04 -5.72
CA GLU A 432 -9.83 -15.10 -4.65
C GLU A 432 -10.26 -13.70 -4.25
N LEU A 433 -11.57 -13.42 -4.27
CA LEU A 433 -12.13 -12.11 -3.95
C LEU A 433 -12.80 -12.13 -2.57
N TYR A 434 -12.54 -11.08 -1.78
CA TYR A 434 -12.97 -10.96 -0.40
C TYR A 434 -13.66 -9.63 -0.12
N ASP A 435 -14.54 -9.61 0.91
CA ASP A 435 -15.14 -8.39 1.46
C ASP A 435 -14.35 -7.97 2.71
N THR A 436 -13.37 -7.12 2.53
CA THR A 436 -12.53 -6.58 3.62
C THR A 436 -11.93 -5.24 3.22
N ASP A 437 -11.41 -4.52 4.20
CA ASP A 437 -10.69 -3.25 4.01
C ASP A 437 -9.58 -3.04 5.05
N GLY A 438 -8.80 -1.96 4.89
CA GLY A 438 -7.65 -1.66 5.73
C GLY A 438 -7.98 -1.52 7.22
N SER A 439 -9.10 -0.89 7.58
CA SER A 439 -9.49 -0.71 8.98
C SER A 439 -9.97 -2.02 9.64
N VAL A 440 -10.65 -2.88 8.89
CA VAL A 440 -11.02 -4.24 9.34
C VAL A 440 -9.76 -5.10 9.52
N GLY A 441 -8.81 -5.00 8.58
CA GLY A 441 -7.51 -5.66 8.69
C GLY A 441 -6.75 -5.22 9.94
N ALA A 442 -6.67 -3.92 10.20
CA ALA A 442 -6.03 -3.37 11.38
C ALA A 442 -6.68 -3.86 12.69
N ALA A 443 -8.02 -3.95 12.74
CA ALA A 443 -8.75 -4.53 13.88
C ALA A 443 -8.37 -6.00 14.11
N LYS A 444 -8.34 -6.82 13.05
CA LYS A 444 -7.92 -8.22 13.15
C LYS A 444 -6.44 -8.35 13.56
N GLY A 445 -5.56 -7.51 13.02
CA GLY A 445 -4.17 -7.40 13.45
C GLY A 445 -4.04 -7.09 14.94
N ALA A 446 -4.88 -6.19 15.47
CA ALA A 446 -4.94 -5.91 16.90
C ALA A 446 -5.35 -7.14 17.71
N GLY A 447 -6.31 -7.90 17.22
CA GLY A 447 -6.74 -9.16 17.86
C GLY A 447 -5.62 -10.19 17.96
N ILE A 448 -4.79 -10.31 16.92
CA ILE A 448 -3.58 -11.15 16.93
C ILE A 448 -2.58 -10.63 17.98
N GLY A 449 -2.24 -9.33 17.90
CA GLY A 449 -1.28 -8.71 18.82
C GLY A 449 -1.70 -8.70 20.29
N ALA A 450 -3.00 -8.71 20.58
CA ALA A 450 -3.56 -8.80 21.92
C ALA A 450 -3.73 -10.23 22.44
N GLY A 451 -3.48 -11.25 21.61
CA GLY A 451 -3.74 -12.65 21.96
C GLY A 451 -5.24 -13.01 22.03
N VAL A 452 -6.10 -12.20 21.45
CA VAL A 452 -7.54 -12.51 21.27
C VAL A 452 -7.70 -13.62 20.26
N TYR A 453 -6.86 -13.61 19.21
CA TYR A 453 -6.68 -14.71 18.28
C TYR A 453 -5.32 -15.36 18.53
N LYS A 454 -5.29 -16.67 18.50
CA LYS A 454 -4.07 -17.47 18.67
C LYS A 454 -3.04 -17.22 17.55
N ASP A 455 -3.55 -17.09 16.34
CA ASP A 455 -2.75 -16.91 15.12
C ASP A 455 -3.59 -16.26 14.00
N ASN A 456 -2.97 -16.05 12.85
CA ASN A 456 -3.64 -15.52 11.68
C ASN A 456 -4.74 -16.46 11.13
N ASN A 457 -4.59 -17.78 11.26
CA ASN A 457 -5.62 -18.71 10.78
C ASN A 457 -6.93 -18.50 11.56
N GLU A 458 -6.87 -18.33 12.88
CA GLU A 458 -8.03 -18.03 13.70
C GLU A 458 -8.61 -16.65 13.38
N ALA A 459 -7.77 -15.63 13.26
CA ALA A 459 -8.21 -14.26 12.95
C ALA A 459 -8.94 -14.15 11.62
N PHE A 460 -8.59 -14.97 10.64
CA PHE A 460 -9.16 -14.95 9.29
C PHE A 460 -10.05 -16.15 8.96
N ALA A 461 -10.32 -17.04 9.93
CA ALA A 461 -11.22 -18.19 9.74
C ALA A 461 -12.63 -17.80 9.27
N THR A 462 -13.08 -16.58 9.60
CA THR A 462 -14.38 -16.04 9.23
C THR A 462 -14.33 -15.11 8.01
N LEU A 463 -13.17 -14.95 7.36
CA LEU A 463 -13.04 -14.14 6.14
C LEU A 463 -13.75 -14.85 4.99
N GLU A 464 -14.87 -14.29 4.57
CA GLU A 464 -15.72 -14.87 3.54
C GLU A 464 -15.12 -14.65 2.15
N LYS A 465 -14.93 -15.75 1.44
CA LYS A 465 -14.52 -15.74 0.05
C LYS A 465 -15.78 -15.55 -0.81
N LEU A 466 -15.90 -14.41 -1.47
CA LEU A 466 -17.06 -14.03 -2.27
C LEU A 466 -17.06 -14.70 -3.64
N GLU A 467 -15.89 -14.82 -4.26
CA GLU A 467 -15.75 -15.38 -5.60
C GLU A 467 -14.35 -15.98 -5.80
N VAL A 468 -14.28 -17.03 -6.61
CA VAL A 468 -13.02 -17.66 -7.03
C VAL A 468 -12.98 -17.68 -8.55
N ILE A 469 -11.91 -17.21 -9.15
CA ILE A 469 -11.70 -17.20 -10.58
C ILE A 469 -10.51 -18.11 -10.89
N GLU A 470 -10.78 -19.23 -11.53
CA GLU A 470 -9.79 -20.18 -12.01
C GLU A 470 -9.26 -19.75 -13.39
N PRO A 471 -7.97 -19.99 -13.70
CA PRO A 471 -7.43 -19.73 -15.02
C PRO A 471 -8.08 -20.65 -16.08
N ASP A 472 -8.57 -20.05 -17.17
CA ASP A 472 -9.11 -20.80 -18.31
C ASP A 472 -7.95 -21.35 -19.17
N VAL A 473 -7.66 -22.64 -18.98
CA VAL A 473 -6.58 -23.34 -19.69
C VAL A 473 -6.78 -23.33 -21.20
N ALA A 474 -8.03 -23.35 -21.68
CA ALA A 474 -8.33 -23.35 -23.12
C ALA A 474 -7.94 -22.02 -23.79
N GLN A 475 -7.94 -20.92 -23.05
CA GLN A 475 -7.57 -19.60 -23.57
C GLN A 475 -6.12 -19.20 -23.26
N ARG A 476 -5.36 -20.04 -22.58
CA ARG A 476 -3.99 -19.74 -22.15
C ARG A 476 -3.11 -19.24 -23.29
N THR A 477 -3.07 -19.95 -24.40
CA THR A 477 -2.26 -19.56 -25.58
C THR A 477 -2.66 -18.18 -26.11
N ALA A 478 -3.96 -17.87 -26.15
CA ALA A 478 -4.43 -16.58 -26.62
C ALA A 478 -3.99 -15.42 -25.70
N TYR A 479 -4.01 -15.64 -24.38
CA TYR A 479 -3.50 -14.66 -23.39
C TYR A 479 -1.98 -14.50 -23.48
N ASP A 480 -1.23 -15.59 -23.62
CA ASP A 480 0.23 -15.56 -23.75
C ASP A 480 0.66 -14.82 -25.03
N ASP A 481 0.01 -15.07 -26.15
CA ASP A 481 0.26 -14.37 -27.42
C ASP A 481 -0.08 -12.87 -27.31
N ALA A 482 -1.17 -12.52 -26.64
CA ALA A 482 -1.57 -11.13 -26.43
C ALA A 482 -0.57 -10.41 -25.53
N TYR A 483 -0.13 -11.05 -24.45
CA TYR A 483 0.91 -10.50 -23.56
C TYR A 483 2.25 -10.35 -24.26
N ALA A 484 2.68 -11.32 -25.05
CA ALA A 484 3.93 -11.23 -25.83
C ALA A 484 3.92 -10.04 -26.80
N ARG A 485 2.81 -9.80 -27.50
CA ARG A 485 2.64 -8.60 -28.36
C ARG A 485 2.71 -7.32 -27.55
N TRP A 486 2.01 -7.26 -26.42
CA TRP A 486 2.01 -6.10 -25.52
C TRP A 486 3.43 -5.81 -25.03
N LYS A 487 4.17 -6.83 -24.57
CA LYS A 487 5.55 -6.73 -24.11
C LYS A 487 6.49 -6.24 -25.20
N SER A 488 6.36 -6.73 -26.43
CA SER A 488 7.12 -6.23 -27.59
C SER A 488 6.83 -4.76 -27.89
N ASN A 489 5.59 -4.30 -27.73
CA ASN A 489 5.24 -2.88 -27.86
C ASN A 489 5.88 -2.05 -26.73
N LEU A 490 5.88 -2.55 -25.50
CA LEU A 490 6.53 -1.90 -24.37
C LEU A 490 8.05 -1.78 -24.58
N GLU A 491 8.72 -2.85 -24.99
CA GLU A 491 10.16 -2.85 -25.26
C GLU A 491 10.53 -1.82 -26.32
N ARG A 492 9.75 -1.68 -27.39
CA ARG A 492 9.93 -0.63 -28.39
C ARG A 492 9.73 0.78 -27.82
N ALA A 493 8.71 0.97 -26.97
CA ALA A 493 8.49 2.26 -26.33
C ALA A 493 9.66 2.62 -25.38
N MET A 494 10.16 1.64 -24.61
CA MET A 494 11.30 1.84 -23.71
C MET A 494 12.62 2.07 -24.44
N ALA A 495 12.81 1.56 -25.65
CA ALA A 495 14.04 1.75 -26.43
C ALA A 495 14.20 3.19 -26.95
N ALA A 496 13.17 4.03 -26.86
CA ALA A 496 13.23 5.45 -27.20
C ALA A 496 13.84 6.34 -26.09
N PHE A 497 14.14 5.73 -24.94
CA PHE A 497 14.74 6.36 -23.74
C PHE A 497 16.07 5.69 -23.38
#